data_88789180bf04f1ed1af5d43d5a528253
#
_entry.id   88789180bf04f1ed1af5d43d5a528253
#
_cell.length_a   1.000
_cell.length_b   1.000
_cell.length_c   1.000
_cell.angle_alpha   90.00
_cell.angle_beta   90.00
_cell.angle_gamma   90.00
#
_symmetry.space_group_name_H-M   'P 1'
#
loop_
_entity.id
_entity.type
_entity.pdbx_description
1 polymer ?
#
loop_
_entity_poly.entity_id
_entity_poly.type
_entity_poly.pdbx_seq_one_letter_code
_entity_poly.pdbx_strand_id
1 'polypeptide(L)'
;MDIIVGNIYQSRSYGSFTVKSVINSRSVIVEFLDTGFVTTARFDTIRSGEIKDKLSPSVHGVGFVGDGPYSTSKDGKNTEAYLSWQRMIGRCYDTNYIHPHIYKDVTVCNEWLNFQNFAKWHNDNYPNDGNKWHLDKDIKVKGNKVYSPDACMFVLAETNIAAAHVKKFKAISPTGNVVEFENMAKFCRENNLNKGNFHKVVTGKNKSCKGWTTYAE
;
A
#
# COMPACT_ATOMS: atom_id res chain seq x y z
N MET A 1 -29.90 -32.09 -1.11
CA MET A 1 -28.62 -32.65 -0.67
C MET A 1 -28.48 -32.35 0.80
N ASP A 2 -28.34 -33.40 1.61
CA ASP A 2 -28.19 -33.26 3.06
C ASP A 2 -26.76 -32.83 3.40
N ILE A 3 -26.64 -31.95 4.39
CA ILE A 3 -25.35 -31.54 4.91
C ILE A 3 -24.93 -32.53 5.99
N ILE A 4 -23.80 -33.22 5.75
CA ILE A 4 -23.34 -34.32 6.57
C ILE A 4 -22.02 -33.96 7.22
N VAL A 5 -21.90 -34.25 8.52
CA VAL A 5 -20.66 -34.03 9.30
C VAL A 5 -19.55 -34.94 8.73
N GLY A 6 -18.36 -34.39 8.61
CA GLY A 6 -17.19 -35.03 8.04
C GLY A 6 -17.10 -34.96 6.52
N ASN A 7 -18.17 -34.63 5.80
CA ASN A 7 -18.09 -34.44 4.36
C ASN A 7 -17.36 -33.17 3.96
N ILE A 8 -16.71 -33.25 2.80
CA ILE A 8 -16.00 -32.12 2.17
C ILE A 8 -16.89 -31.47 1.14
N TYR A 9 -16.93 -30.16 1.16
CA TYR A 9 -17.64 -29.30 0.23
C TYR A 9 -16.68 -28.28 -0.39
N GLN A 10 -17.12 -27.65 -1.49
CA GLN A 10 -16.30 -26.65 -2.22
C GLN A 10 -16.87 -25.25 -2.03
N SER A 11 -16.02 -24.32 -1.65
CA SER A 11 -16.31 -22.90 -1.83
C SER A 11 -16.07 -22.47 -3.28
N ARG A 12 -16.84 -21.53 -3.79
CA ARG A 12 -16.66 -21.01 -5.16
C ARG A 12 -15.29 -20.36 -5.37
N SER A 13 -14.67 -19.81 -4.32
CA SER A 13 -13.47 -18.98 -4.46
C SER A 13 -12.38 -19.26 -3.42
N TYR A 14 -12.64 -20.12 -2.43
CA TYR A 14 -11.76 -20.26 -1.26
C TYR A 14 -11.35 -21.72 -0.95
N GLY A 15 -11.46 -22.61 -1.93
CA GLY A 15 -11.05 -24.00 -1.77
C GLY A 15 -12.05 -24.87 -1.00
N SER A 16 -11.57 -25.99 -0.49
CA SER A 16 -12.36 -27.02 0.17
C SER A 16 -12.55 -26.73 1.66
N PHE A 17 -13.70 -27.13 2.18
CA PHE A 17 -13.98 -27.09 3.61
C PHE A 17 -14.72 -28.36 4.05
N THR A 18 -14.56 -28.73 5.31
CA THR A 18 -15.30 -29.87 5.94
C THR A 18 -16.34 -29.35 6.92
N VAL A 19 -17.44 -30.10 7.04
CA VAL A 19 -18.46 -29.83 8.07
C VAL A 19 -18.01 -30.48 9.36
N LYS A 20 -17.79 -29.71 10.41
CA LYS A 20 -17.35 -30.19 11.74
C LYS A 20 -18.54 -30.56 12.62
N SER A 21 -19.62 -29.78 12.56
CA SER A 21 -20.86 -30.06 13.29
C SER A 21 -22.07 -29.35 12.68
N VAL A 22 -23.24 -29.93 12.88
CA VAL A 22 -24.53 -29.37 12.48
C VAL A 22 -25.37 -29.13 13.72
N ILE A 23 -25.63 -27.87 14.05
CA ILE A 23 -26.53 -27.51 15.15
C ILE A 23 -27.96 -27.39 14.62
N ASN A 24 -28.15 -26.69 13.52
CA ASN A 24 -29.38 -26.58 12.77
C ASN A 24 -29.10 -26.06 11.34
N SER A 25 -30.13 -25.87 10.51
CA SER A 25 -29.98 -25.40 9.13
C SER A 25 -29.37 -23.98 8.96
N ARG A 26 -29.36 -23.18 10.03
CA ARG A 26 -28.80 -21.82 10.04
C ARG A 26 -27.44 -21.75 10.74
N SER A 27 -27.02 -22.83 11.41
CA SER A 27 -25.79 -22.86 12.22
C SER A 27 -25.06 -24.20 12.01
N VAL A 28 -24.11 -24.19 11.11
CA VAL A 28 -23.23 -25.33 10.77
C VAL A 28 -21.80 -24.85 10.95
N ILE A 29 -21.03 -25.56 11.75
CA ILE A 29 -19.61 -25.26 11.90
C ILE A 29 -18.84 -25.94 10.77
N VAL A 30 -18.07 -25.15 10.04
CA VAL A 30 -17.22 -25.61 8.94
C VAL A 30 -15.78 -25.18 9.16
N GLU A 31 -14.83 -25.94 8.64
CA GLU A 31 -13.40 -25.69 8.69
C GLU A 31 -12.81 -25.76 7.28
N PHE A 32 -12.14 -24.72 6.82
CA PHE A 32 -11.41 -24.71 5.56
C PHE A 32 -10.14 -25.54 5.67
N LEU A 33 -9.90 -26.41 4.68
CA LEU A 33 -8.81 -27.39 4.75
C LEU A 33 -7.44 -26.74 4.56
N ASP A 34 -7.33 -25.71 3.74
CA ASP A 34 -6.05 -25.07 3.42
C ASP A 34 -5.56 -24.12 4.52
N THR A 35 -6.47 -23.45 5.22
CA THR A 35 -6.12 -22.40 6.19
C THR A 35 -6.44 -22.77 7.63
N GLY A 36 -7.27 -23.81 7.84
CA GLY A 36 -7.82 -24.15 9.15
C GLY A 36 -8.86 -23.13 9.66
N PHE A 37 -9.32 -22.20 8.82
CA PHE A 37 -10.32 -21.22 9.25
C PHE A 37 -11.64 -21.88 9.59
N VAL A 38 -12.10 -21.66 10.81
CA VAL A 38 -13.37 -22.19 11.31
C VAL A 38 -14.40 -21.08 11.32
N THR A 39 -15.57 -21.35 10.73
CA THR A 39 -16.68 -20.39 10.71
C THR A 39 -18.03 -21.07 10.77
N THR A 40 -19.07 -20.28 11.02
CA THR A 40 -20.45 -20.75 11.00
C THR A 40 -21.11 -20.39 9.67
N ALA A 41 -21.76 -21.37 9.04
CA ALA A 41 -22.44 -21.21 7.77
C ALA A 41 -23.90 -21.73 7.84
N ARG A 42 -24.72 -21.35 6.86
CA ARG A 42 -26.08 -21.83 6.68
C ARG A 42 -26.07 -22.96 5.63
N PHE A 43 -27.10 -23.79 5.64
CA PHE A 43 -27.27 -24.86 4.64
C PHE A 43 -27.29 -24.33 3.20
N ASP A 44 -28.02 -23.23 2.97
CA ASP A 44 -28.11 -22.60 1.66
C ASP A 44 -26.72 -22.10 1.18
N THR A 45 -25.95 -21.46 2.07
CA THR A 45 -24.60 -20.96 1.78
C THR A 45 -23.60 -22.10 1.51
N ILE A 46 -23.73 -23.23 2.23
CA ILE A 46 -22.92 -24.43 1.98
C ILE A 46 -23.24 -25.00 0.59
N ARG A 47 -24.52 -25.13 0.26
CA ARG A 47 -24.97 -25.68 -1.03
C ARG A 47 -24.59 -24.79 -2.21
N SER A 48 -24.64 -23.47 -2.04
CA SER A 48 -24.24 -22.52 -3.07
C SER A 48 -22.72 -22.34 -3.17
N GLY A 49 -21.94 -22.79 -2.16
CA GLY A 49 -20.49 -22.57 -2.09
C GLY A 49 -20.09 -21.12 -1.80
N GLU A 50 -21.02 -20.27 -1.32
CA GLU A 50 -20.77 -18.86 -1.03
C GLU A 50 -20.16 -18.61 0.36
N ILE A 51 -19.39 -19.56 0.85
CA ILE A 51 -18.64 -19.45 2.11
C ILE A 51 -17.29 -18.80 1.84
N LYS A 52 -16.95 -17.83 2.67
CA LYS A 52 -15.68 -17.10 2.58
C LYS A 52 -14.70 -17.60 3.64
N ASP A 53 -13.49 -17.85 3.19
CA ASP A 53 -12.36 -18.05 4.08
C ASP A 53 -11.67 -16.70 4.32
N LYS A 54 -11.77 -16.19 5.53
CA LYS A 54 -11.16 -14.92 5.90
C LYS A 54 -9.62 -14.98 6.03
N LEU A 55 -9.05 -16.17 6.13
CA LEU A 55 -7.61 -16.38 6.19
C LEU A 55 -6.98 -16.65 4.81
N SER A 56 -7.81 -16.87 3.79
CA SER A 56 -7.31 -17.07 2.43
C SER A 56 -6.67 -15.79 1.86
N PRO A 57 -5.48 -15.89 1.21
CA PRO A 57 -4.76 -14.76 0.62
C PRO A 57 -5.45 -14.25 -0.65
N SER A 58 -6.62 -13.64 -0.47
CA SER A 58 -7.52 -13.20 -1.54
C SER A 58 -7.20 -11.83 -2.14
N VAL A 59 -6.29 -11.05 -1.53
CA VAL A 59 -5.91 -9.71 -2.01
C VAL A 59 -4.49 -9.74 -2.57
N HIS A 60 -4.37 -9.57 -3.88
CA HIS A 60 -3.12 -9.67 -4.65
C HIS A 60 -2.28 -10.92 -4.32
N GLY A 61 -2.94 -12.04 -4.01
CA GLY A 61 -2.32 -13.33 -3.74
C GLY A 61 -1.58 -13.47 -2.39
N VAL A 62 -1.55 -12.44 -1.57
CA VAL A 62 -0.83 -12.43 -0.29
C VAL A 62 -1.63 -11.89 0.89
N GLY A 63 -2.43 -10.85 0.67
CA GLY A 63 -3.23 -10.22 1.72
C GLY A 63 -4.51 -10.98 2.01
N PHE A 64 -4.90 -11.06 3.28
CA PHE A 64 -6.16 -11.68 3.72
C PHE A 64 -6.91 -10.80 4.73
N VAL A 65 -8.23 -10.93 4.73
CA VAL A 65 -9.10 -10.05 5.55
C VAL A 65 -8.92 -10.31 7.04
N GLY A 66 -8.66 -11.55 7.43
CA GLY A 66 -8.56 -11.95 8.82
C GLY A 66 -9.91 -12.01 9.54
N ASP A 67 -9.94 -12.67 10.68
CA ASP A 67 -11.08 -12.68 11.58
C ASP A 67 -10.87 -11.66 12.70
N GLY A 68 -11.85 -10.77 12.91
CA GLY A 68 -11.74 -9.71 13.89
C GLY A 68 -12.81 -8.61 13.70
N PRO A 69 -12.73 -7.54 14.51
CA PRO A 69 -13.79 -6.53 14.61
C PRO A 69 -13.79 -5.50 13.46
N TYR A 70 -12.71 -5.40 12.68
CA TYR A 70 -12.59 -4.36 11.68
C TYR A 70 -13.26 -4.78 10.36
N SER A 71 -14.29 -4.02 9.96
CA SER A 71 -15.00 -4.26 8.71
C SER A 71 -14.24 -3.66 7.52
N THR A 72 -14.25 -4.37 6.39
CA THR A 72 -13.74 -3.87 5.12
C THR A 72 -14.64 -2.81 4.50
N SER A 73 -15.94 -2.80 4.88
CA SER A 73 -16.93 -1.86 4.36
C SER A 73 -17.89 -1.37 5.44
N LYS A 74 -18.40 -0.14 5.27
CA LYS A 74 -19.45 0.47 6.07
C LYS A 74 -20.39 1.24 5.14
N ASP A 75 -21.68 1.07 5.32
CA ASP A 75 -22.73 1.74 4.53
C ASP A 75 -22.55 1.56 2.99
N GLY A 76 -22.17 0.33 2.58
CA GLY A 76 -21.94 -0.02 1.18
C GLY A 76 -20.66 0.54 0.55
N LYS A 77 -19.80 1.22 1.32
CA LYS A 77 -18.52 1.77 0.86
C LYS A 77 -17.36 1.13 1.60
N ASN A 78 -16.23 0.95 0.92
CA ASN A 78 -15.00 0.49 1.56
C ASN A 78 -14.56 1.49 2.61
N THR A 79 -14.08 0.98 3.76
CA THR A 79 -13.49 1.81 4.81
C THR A 79 -12.14 2.39 4.36
N GLU A 80 -11.75 3.54 4.92
CA GLU A 80 -10.46 4.16 4.60
C GLU A 80 -9.28 3.24 4.99
N ALA A 81 -9.39 2.54 6.11
CA ALA A 81 -8.41 1.53 6.51
C ALA A 81 -8.26 0.42 5.47
N TYR A 82 -9.39 -0.10 4.94
CA TYR A 82 -9.33 -1.15 3.91
C TYR A 82 -8.76 -0.63 2.59
N LEU A 83 -9.15 0.56 2.15
CA LEU A 83 -8.59 1.18 0.93
C LEU A 83 -7.09 1.45 1.06
N SER A 84 -6.65 1.94 2.21
CA SER A 84 -5.23 2.19 2.49
C SER A 84 -4.43 0.90 2.45
N TRP A 85 -4.93 -0.16 3.11
CA TRP A 85 -4.33 -1.47 3.14
C TRP A 85 -4.28 -2.13 1.75
N GLN A 86 -5.39 -2.14 1.01
CA GLN A 86 -5.46 -2.72 -0.33
C GLN A 86 -4.48 -2.03 -1.29
N ARG A 87 -4.38 -0.69 -1.23
CA ARG A 87 -3.42 0.07 -2.03
C ARG A 87 -1.97 -0.26 -1.66
N MET A 88 -1.67 -0.43 -0.38
CA MET A 88 -0.34 -0.83 0.10
C MET A 88 0.04 -2.21 -0.43
N ILE A 89 -0.85 -3.21 -0.29
CA ILE A 89 -0.63 -4.56 -0.82
C ILE A 89 -0.47 -4.52 -2.35
N GLY A 90 -1.34 -3.80 -3.05
CA GLY A 90 -1.28 -3.67 -4.51
C GLY A 90 0.03 -3.05 -5.01
N ARG A 91 0.56 -2.02 -4.34
CA ARG A 91 1.86 -1.44 -4.70
C ARG A 91 3.00 -2.45 -4.66
N CYS A 92 2.97 -3.39 -3.72
CA CYS A 92 4.04 -4.36 -3.51
C CYS A 92 3.88 -5.63 -4.33
N TYR A 93 2.64 -6.07 -4.59
CA TYR A 93 2.39 -7.43 -5.09
C TYR A 93 1.50 -7.49 -6.35
N ASP A 94 0.91 -6.39 -6.81
CA ASP A 94 0.18 -6.38 -8.07
C ASP A 94 1.15 -6.37 -9.26
N THR A 95 1.15 -7.43 -10.04
CA THR A 95 2.00 -7.58 -11.24
C THR A 95 1.67 -6.55 -12.34
N ASN A 96 0.48 -5.97 -12.31
CA ASN A 96 0.00 -4.96 -13.26
C ASN A 96 0.09 -3.53 -12.70
N TYR A 97 0.81 -3.32 -11.59
CA TYR A 97 0.93 -1.99 -11.01
C TYR A 97 1.62 -1.01 -11.98
N ILE A 98 1.06 0.20 -12.10
CA ILE A 98 1.45 1.20 -13.14
C ILE A 98 2.93 1.64 -13.01
N HIS A 99 3.50 1.58 -11.81
CA HIS A 99 4.88 2.03 -11.53
C HIS A 99 5.71 0.94 -10.83
N PRO A 100 5.92 -0.23 -11.47
CA PRO A 100 6.58 -1.37 -10.82
C PRO A 100 8.03 -1.06 -10.41
N HIS A 101 8.72 -0.17 -11.11
CA HIS A 101 10.10 0.23 -10.80
C HIS A 101 10.25 1.00 -9.48
N ILE A 102 9.19 1.75 -9.05
CA ILE A 102 9.20 2.51 -7.79
C ILE A 102 9.12 1.57 -6.59
N TYR A 103 8.36 0.49 -6.73
CA TYR A 103 8.10 -0.47 -5.64
C TYR A 103 8.89 -1.78 -5.80
N LYS A 104 9.92 -1.77 -6.65
CA LYS A 104 10.81 -2.92 -6.79
C LYS A 104 11.45 -3.25 -5.44
N ASP A 105 11.34 -4.51 -5.04
CA ASP A 105 11.86 -5.03 -3.76
C ASP A 105 11.19 -4.41 -2.50
N VAL A 106 10.05 -3.73 -2.66
CA VAL A 106 9.25 -3.25 -1.53
C VAL A 106 8.29 -4.36 -1.10
N THR A 107 8.23 -4.60 0.21
CA THR A 107 7.40 -5.64 0.81
C THR A 107 6.54 -5.08 1.94
N VAL A 108 5.62 -5.89 2.40
CA VAL A 108 4.79 -5.64 3.58
C VAL A 108 5.19 -6.64 4.66
N CYS A 109 5.30 -6.22 5.92
CA CYS A 109 5.58 -7.13 7.02
C CYS A 109 4.47 -8.16 7.18
N ASN A 110 4.80 -9.37 7.66
CA ASN A 110 3.86 -10.47 7.77
C ASN A 110 2.61 -10.12 8.59
N GLU A 111 2.78 -9.31 9.63
CA GLU A 111 1.68 -8.86 10.48
C GLU A 111 0.61 -8.10 9.68
N TRP A 112 1.01 -7.24 8.75
CA TRP A 112 0.12 -6.43 7.94
C TRP A 112 -0.42 -7.11 6.67
N LEU A 113 -0.03 -8.34 6.39
CA LEU A 113 -0.74 -9.17 5.42
C LEU A 113 -2.17 -9.49 5.91
N ASN A 114 -2.38 -9.50 7.22
CA ASN A 114 -3.70 -9.57 7.85
C ASN A 114 -4.30 -8.15 7.97
N PHE A 115 -5.43 -7.92 7.30
CA PHE A 115 -6.13 -6.63 7.36
C PHE A 115 -6.52 -6.21 8.79
N GLN A 116 -6.88 -7.15 9.67
CA GLN A 116 -7.27 -6.82 11.04
C GLN A 116 -6.14 -6.11 11.80
N ASN A 117 -4.92 -6.57 11.66
CA ASN A 117 -3.75 -5.98 12.30
C ASN A 117 -3.44 -4.59 11.73
N PHE A 118 -3.47 -4.46 10.39
CA PHE A 118 -3.31 -3.16 9.75
C PHE A 118 -4.41 -2.18 10.16
N ALA A 119 -5.67 -2.62 10.17
CA ALA A 119 -6.81 -1.76 10.51
C ALA A 119 -6.75 -1.26 11.96
N LYS A 120 -6.28 -2.12 12.88
CA LYS A 120 -6.02 -1.68 14.26
C LYS A 120 -5.01 -0.54 14.28
N TRP A 121 -3.84 -0.75 13.69
CA TRP A 121 -2.78 0.26 13.62
C TRP A 121 -3.26 1.54 12.91
N HIS A 122 -4.00 1.37 11.80
CA HIS A 122 -4.56 2.49 11.05
C HIS A 122 -5.45 3.37 11.94
N ASN A 123 -6.39 2.76 12.67
CA ASN A 123 -7.32 3.50 13.51
C ASN A 123 -6.64 4.19 14.70
N ASP A 124 -5.56 3.59 15.22
CA ASP A 124 -4.77 4.15 16.30
C ASP A 124 -3.90 5.34 15.84
N ASN A 125 -3.56 5.43 14.56
CA ASN A 125 -2.58 6.39 14.02
C ASN A 125 -3.14 7.36 12.98
N TYR A 126 -4.33 7.11 12.39
CA TYR A 126 -4.92 7.97 11.36
C TYR A 126 -5.48 9.25 11.97
N PRO A 127 -5.00 10.45 11.55
CA PRO A 127 -5.52 11.70 12.08
C PRO A 127 -6.92 11.97 11.51
N ASN A 128 -7.95 11.90 12.36
CA ASN A 128 -9.34 12.12 11.98
C ASN A 128 -9.70 13.62 12.00
N ASP A 129 -8.94 14.44 11.30
CA ASP A 129 -9.04 15.92 11.30
C ASP A 129 -9.72 16.47 10.04
N GLY A 130 -10.29 15.60 9.20
CA GLY A 130 -10.95 15.97 7.93
C GLY A 130 -9.98 16.17 6.76
N ASN A 131 -8.69 16.12 6.98
CA ASN A 131 -7.69 16.21 5.91
C ASN A 131 -7.46 14.84 5.25
N LYS A 132 -6.86 14.85 4.05
CA LYS A 132 -6.45 13.63 3.36
C LYS A 132 -5.03 13.27 3.73
N TRP A 133 -4.86 12.06 4.27
CA TRP A 133 -3.57 11.53 4.70
C TRP A 133 -3.14 10.36 3.83
N HIS A 134 -1.86 10.25 3.57
CA HIS A 134 -1.24 9.14 2.84
C HIS A 134 -0.34 8.34 3.78
N LEU A 135 -0.38 7.01 3.62
CA LEU A 135 0.57 6.12 4.28
C LEU A 135 1.93 6.26 3.60
N ASP A 136 2.94 6.63 4.38
CA ASP A 136 4.34 6.73 3.96
C ASP A 136 5.22 5.78 4.76
N LYS A 137 6.25 5.19 4.11
CA LYS A 137 7.20 4.23 4.69
C LYS A 137 8.65 4.75 4.73
N ASP A 138 8.92 5.85 4.04
CA ASP A 138 10.28 6.33 3.77
C ASP A 138 10.70 7.51 4.65
N ILE A 139 9.73 8.25 5.20
CA ILE A 139 10.01 9.48 5.97
C ILE A 139 10.69 9.15 7.30
N LYS A 140 10.19 8.14 8.04
CA LYS A 140 10.82 7.73 9.31
C LYS A 140 12.19 7.10 9.08
N VAL A 141 12.31 6.27 8.06
CA VAL A 141 13.54 5.52 7.74
C VAL A 141 13.82 5.65 6.25
N LYS A 142 14.75 6.54 5.91
CA LYS A 142 15.11 6.83 4.51
C LYS A 142 15.59 5.57 3.79
N GLY A 143 14.99 5.29 2.64
CA GLY A 143 15.32 4.12 1.83
C GLY A 143 14.74 2.80 2.35
N ASN A 144 13.84 2.85 3.32
CA ASN A 144 13.14 1.67 3.82
C ASN A 144 12.31 0.99 2.72
N LYS A 145 12.38 -0.34 2.68
CA LYS A 145 11.69 -1.17 1.69
C LYS A 145 10.56 -2.02 2.28
N VAL A 146 10.23 -1.85 3.55
CA VAL A 146 9.22 -2.67 4.22
C VAL A 146 8.13 -1.77 4.82
N TYR A 147 6.88 -1.99 4.42
CA TYR A 147 5.76 -1.42 5.14
C TYR A 147 5.57 -2.15 6.47
N SER A 148 5.70 -1.44 7.59
CA SER A 148 5.55 -1.98 8.95
C SER A 148 5.08 -0.92 9.93
N PRO A 149 4.54 -1.30 11.12
CA PRO A 149 4.11 -0.35 12.15
C PRO A 149 5.20 0.64 12.57
N ASP A 150 6.45 0.17 12.65
CA ASP A 150 7.58 0.97 13.12
C ASP A 150 8.09 1.97 12.08
N ALA A 151 8.06 1.57 10.81
CA ALA A 151 8.61 2.35 9.71
C ALA A 151 7.59 3.32 9.09
N CYS A 152 6.30 3.03 9.20
CA CYS A 152 5.26 3.82 8.55
C CYS A 152 4.70 4.94 9.43
N MET A 153 4.17 5.97 8.76
CA MET A 153 3.39 7.04 9.36
C MET A 153 2.40 7.61 8.34
N PHE A 154 1.41 8.36 8.83
CA PHE A 154 0.56 9.16 7.96
C PHE A 154 1.16 10.53 7.74
N VAL A 155 1.11 11.01 6.50
CA VAL A 155 1.56 12.33 6.07
C VAL A 155 0.47 13.03 5.28
N LEU A 156 0.37 14.34 5.38
CA LEU A 156 -0.57 15.11 4.58
C LEU A 156 -0.34 14.83 3.09
N ALA A 157 -1.43 14.58 2.36
CA ALA A 157 -1.35 14.25 0.94
C ALA A 157 -0.61 15.33 0.13
N GLU A 158 -0.83 16.61 0.45
CA GLU A 158 -0.16 17.75 -0.19
C GLU A 158 1.36 17.73 0.04
N THR A 159 1.79 17.46 1.27
CA THR A 159 3.21 17.39 1.65
C THR A 159 3.89 16.20 0.99
N ASN A 160 3.23 15.06 0.96
CA ASN A 160 3.77 13.84 0.36
C ASN A 160 3.93 13.98 -1.16
N ILE A 161 2.96 14.59 -1.84
CA ILE A 161 3.05 14.88 -3.27
C ILE A 161 4.18 15.89 -3.54
N ALA A 162 4.31 16.92 -2.73
CA ALA A 162 5.39 17.89 -2.87
C ALA A 162 6.76 17.24 -2.72
N ALA A 163 6.95 16.39 -1.72
CA ALA A 163 8.20 15.66 -1.49
C ALA A 163 8.53 14.67 -2.63
N ALA A 164 7.54 13.96 -3.16
CA ALA A 164 7.72 13.03 -4.27
C ALA A 164 8.08 13.73 -5.60
N HIS A 165 7.72 14.99 -5.77
CA HIS A 165 8.02 15.81 -6.96
C HIS A 165 9.24 16.71 -6.82
N VAL A 166 9.97 16.65 -5.71
CA VAL A 166 11.24 17.39 -5.55
C VAL A 166 12.27 16.83 -6.53
N LYS A 167 12.46 17.53 -7.64
CA LYS A 167 13.54 17.22 -8.57
C LYS A 167 14.85 17.75 -7.98
N LYS A 168 15.78 16.85 -7.73
CA LYS A 168 17.16 17.19 -7.39
C LYS A 168 17.92 17.56 -8.66
N PHE A 169 18.65 18.63 -8.59
CA PHE A 169 19.48 19.13 -9.67
C PHE A 169 20.92 19.27 -9.18
N LYS A 170 21.88 19.08 -10.09
CA LYS A 170 23.30 19.36 -9.87
C LYS A 170 23.80 20.32 -10.92
N ALA A 171 24.68 21.22 -10.52
CA ALA A 171 25.38 22.12 -11.43
C ALA A 171 26.78 22.43 -10.85
N ILE A 172 27.71 22.81 -11.74
CA ILE A 172 29.03 23.29 -11.34
C ILE A 172 28.97 24.82 -11.26
N SER A 173 29.35 25.35 -10.11
CA SER A 173 29.41 26.79 -9.87
C SER A 173 30.52 27.47 -10.68
N PRO A 174 30.51 28.82 -10.82
CA PRO A 174 31.62 29.58 -11.42
C PRO A 174 32.95 29.37 -10.74
N THR A 175 32.96 28.89 -9.49
CA THR A 175 34.19 28.58 -8.72
C THR A 175 34.60 27.08 -8.84
N GLY A 176 33.92 26.30 -9.67
CA GLY A 176 34.23 24.90 -9.92
C GLY A 176 33.63 23.90 -8.93
N ASN A 177 32.84 24.35 -7.94
CA ASN A 177 32.22 23.47 -6.95
C ASN A 177 30.93 22.86 -7.48
N VAL A 178 30.69 21.57 -7.18
CA VAL A 178 29.41 20.92 -7.43
C VAL A 178 28.40 21.37 -6.39
N VAL A 179 27.26 21.90 -6.87
CA VAL A 179 26.17 22.36 -6.01
C VAL A 179 24.93 21.54 -6.32
N GLU A 180 24.35 20.92 -5.28
CA GLU A 180 23.07 20.23 -5.34
C GLU A 180 21.95 21.15 -4.83
N PHE A 181 20.81 21.13 -5.52
CA PHE A 181 19.64 21.92 -5.10
C PHE A 181 18.34 21.27 -5.59
N GLU A 182 17.24 21.58 -4.92
CA GLU A 182 15.92 20.94 -5.18
C GLU A 182 14.94 21.90 -5.85
N ASN A 183 14.96 23.17 -5.48
CA ASN A 183 14.02 24.16 -6.00
C ASN A 183 14.71 25.09 -7.00
N MET A 184 14.57 24.77 -8.29
CA MET A 184 15.13 25.55 -9.41
C MET A 184 14.77 27.06 -9.34
N ALA A 185 13.52 27.39 -8.97
CA ALA A 185 13.09 28.79 -8.95
C ALA A 185 13.73 29.58 -7.79
N LYS A 186 13.81 28.96 -6.61
CA LYS A 186 14.46 29.52 -5.43
C LYS A 186 15.95 29.71 -5.70
N PHE A 187 16.62 28.66 -6.17
CA PHE A 187 18.04 28.68 -6.49
C PHE A 187 18.41 29.77 -7.50
N CYS A 188 17.60 29.93 -8.57
CA CYS A 188 17.83 30.95 -9.57
C CYS A 188 17.67 32.38 -9.01
N ARG A 189 16.71 32.62 -8.12
CA ARG A 189 16.55 33.91 -7.46
C ARG A 189 17.75 34.28 -6.58
N GLU A 190 18.20 33.31 -5.76
CA GLU A 190 19.33 33.48 -4.83
C GLU A 190 20.66 33.72 -5.55
N ASN A 191 20.82 33.18 -6.77
CA ASN A 191 22.03 33.32 -7.58
C ASN A 191 21.89 34.29 -8.77
N ASN A 192 20.82 35.10 -8.82
CA ASN A 192 20.54 36.04 -9.90
C ASN A 192 20.55 35.42 -11.31
N LEU A 193 20.03 34.18 -11.44
CA LEU A 193 20.00 33.45 -12.70
C LEU A 193 18.62 33.51 -13.36
N ASN A 194 18.59 33.56 -14.71
CA ASN A 194 17.34 33.38 -15.44
C ASN A 194 16.99 31.87 -15.41
N LYS A 195 15.79 31.53 -14.87
CA LYS A 195 15.34 30.15 -14.68
C LYS A 195 15.35 29.33 -15.97
N GLY A 196 14.86 29.92 -17.09
CA GLY A 196 14.78 29.22 -18.38
C GLY A 196 16.16 28.90 -18.97
N ASN A 197 17.07 29.84 -18.91
CA ASN A 197 18.43 29.65 -19.40
C ASN A 197 19.22 28.68 -18.51
N PHE A 198 19.08 28.81 -17.20
CA PHE A 198 19.77 27.92 -16.28
C PHE A 198 19.25 26.49 -16.32
N HIS A 199 17.94 26.31 -16.50
CA HIS A 199 17.37 24.97 -16.70
C HIS A 199 17.96 24.28 -17.95
N LYS A 200 18.21 25.03 -19.04
CA LYS A 200 18.86 24.48 -20.23
C LYS A 200 20.32 24.07 -19.95
N VAL A 201 21.02 24.76 -19.06
CA VAL A 201 22.38 24.37 -18.64
C VAL A 201 22.34 23.08 -17.83
N VAL A 202 21.50 23.03 -16.82
CA VAL A 202 21.36 21.82 -15.95
C VAL A 202 20.95 20.58 -16.75
N THR A 203 20.14 20.77 -17.81
CA THR A 203 19.73 19.68 -18.71
C THR A 203 20.69 19.43 -19.89
N GLY A 204 21.85 20.06 -19.90
CA GLY A 204 22.87 19.88 -20.95
C GLY A 204 22.56 20.52 -22.32
N LYS A 205 21.45 21.27 -22.42
CA LYS A 205 21.06 21.95 -23.67
C LYS A 205 21.86 23.22 -23.97
N ASN A 206 22.44 23.85 -22.96
CA ASN A 206 23.33 24.99 -23.06
C ASN A 206 24.63 24.69 -22.31
N LYS A 207 25.75 25.21 -22.81
CA LYS A 207 27.08 25.01 -22.20
C LYS A 207 27.21 25.71 -20.84
N SER A 208 26.72 26.95 -20.73
CA SER A 208 26.84 27.71 -19.49
C SER A 208 25.77 28.81 -19.37
N CYS A 209 25.57 29.30 -18.12
CA CYS A 209 24.78 30.46 -17.79
C CYS A 209 25.43 31.19 -16.63
N LYS A 210 25.94 32.44 -16.86
CA LYS A 210 26.68 33.23 -15.87
C LYS A 210 27.77 32.43 -15.14
N GLY A 211 28.57 31.68 -15.87
CA GLY A 211 29.66 30.87 -15.32
C GLY A 211 29.26 29.52 -14.73
N TRP A 212 27.97 29.27 -14.54
CA TRP A 212 27.48 27.95 -14.14
C TRP A 212 27.47 26.97 -15.34
N THR A 213 27.88 25.73 -15.12
CA THR A 213 27.92 24.70 -16.15
C THR A 213 27.19 23.42 -15.71
N THR A 214 26.90 22.52 -16.66
CA THR A 214 26.24 21.28 -16.36
C THR A 214 27.17 20.36 -15.56
N TYR A 215 26.61 19.60 -14.61
CA TYR A 215 27.28 18.46 -14.01
C TYR A 215 26.99 17.22 -14.87
N ALA A 216 28.00 16.63 -15.47
CA ALA A 216 27.93 15.32 -16.14
C ALA A 216 28.43 14.26 -15.17
N GLU A 217 27.62 13.20 -14.94
CA GLU A 217 28.05 12.02 -14.20
C GLU A 217 29.01 11.20 -15.06
#